data_6106fc5ef85c7698b3206495669b5ffb
#
_entry.id   6106fc5ef85c7698b3206495669b5ffb
#
_cell.length_a   1.000
_cell.length_b   1.000
_cell.length_c   1.000
_cell.angle_alpha   90.00
_cell.angle_beta   90.00
_cell.angle_gamma   90.00
#
_symmetry.space_group_name_H-M   'P 1'
#
loop_
_entity.id
_entity.type
_entity.pdbx_description
1 polymer ?
#
loop_
_entity_poly.entity_id
_entity_poly.type
_entity_poly.pdbx_seq_one_letter_code
_entity_poly.pdbx_strand_id
1 'polypeptide(L)'
;MAAGVRPASAGGPRQHGRGRLGRTRLVLLGTAGGPGFLEGERFGISTAVAFDDRVYVVDLGLGSLLRLRQSGLSGPTGMATALTNVRGIFFTHMHSDHLMDWPATYATGPINTAGRDRAAPPIRVFGPGDRGTLPAYRGLAGDVAPPLFHPEDPTPGIEAMTGYLMKAWAADFNDRARDTAFAPPQNLFDVQDIDLTGTWAIDEEGVPPRIAPFEVWTDDEVRITATLVDHRPTAPSFGFRFDTPDGSVTVSGDTTVSPNLIDLAKDTDYLVHEVIDPLWVERLVQTLPPHIGGPLGGHLIDSHTTIEQVGAEVAEPAGAKNLVLTHLLPEGNPKGRWQQARRGYSGRLIVGEDLMELGVG
;
A
#
# COMPACT_ATOMS: atom_id res chain seq x y z
N MET A 1 -15.66 -47.78 10.02
CA MET A 1 -14.59 -47.04 10.73
C MET A 1 -14.35 -45.76 9.92
N ALA A 2 -14.91 -44.63 10.36
CA ALA A 2 -14.74 -43.33 9.71
C ALA A 2 -13.57 -42.62 10.37
N ALA A 3 -12.50 -42.34 9.60
CA ALA A 3 -11.37 -41.57 10.06
C ALA A 3 -11.77 -40.08 10.12
N GLY A 4 -11.81 -39.54 11.33
CA GLY A 4 -12.10 -38.12 11.55
C GLY A 4 -10.93 -37.24 11.09
N VAL A 5 -11.20 -36.40 10.13
CA VAL A 5 -10.29 -35.32 9.73
C VAL A 5 -10.35 -34.25 10.84
N ARG A 6 -9.24 -34.04 11.54
CA ARG A 6 -9.09 -32.90 12.47
C ARG A 6 -8.95 -31.61 11.64
N PRO A 7 -9.69 -30.55 11.96
CA PRO A 7 -9.45 -29.24 11.33
C PRO A 7 -8.07 -28.72 11.77
N ALA A 8 -7.31 -28.22 10.80
CA ALA A 8 -6.07 -27.48 11.07
C ALA A 8 -6.40 -26.26 11.92
N SER A 9 -5.71 -26.09 13.05
CA SER A 9 -5.83 -24.91 13.90
C SER A 9 -5.31 -23.69 13.12
N ALA A 10 -6.19 -22.73 12.84
CA ALA A 10 -5.78 -21.43 12.37
C ALA A 10 -4.84 -20.80 13.43
N GLY A 11 -3.57 -20.64 13.08
CA GLY A 11 -2.59 -19.98 13.94
C GLY A 11 -3.02 -18.53 14.16
N GLY A 12 -3.34 -18.19 15.40
CA GLY A 12 -3.53 -16.79 15.81
C GLY A 12 -2.23 -15.98 15.61
N PRO A 13 -2.32 -14.64 15.61
CA PRO A 13 -1.19 -13.77 15.34
C PRO A 13 -0.01 -14.09 16.26
N ARG A 14 1.17 -14.33 15.68
CA ARG A 14 2.41 -14.55 16.42
C ARG A 14 2.91 -13.21 16.91
N GLN A 15 2.74 -12.92 18.20
CA GLN A 15 3.35 -11.76 18.86
C GLN A 15 4.87 -11.93 18.88
N HIS A 16 5.57 -11.18 18.04
CA HIS A 16 7.02 -11.09 18.03
C HIS A 16 7.44 -9.92 18.93
N GLY A 17 7.84 -10.22 20.15
CA GLY A 17 8.43 -9.30 21.10
C GLY A 17 7.40 -8.61 22.01
N ARG A 18 7.24 -9.11 23.24
CA ARG A 18 6.48 -8.44 24.31
C ARG A 18 7.27 -7.25 24.89
N GLY A 19 7.47 -6.18 24.08
CA GLY A 19 7.53 -4.84 24.62
C GLY A 19 6.06 -4.42 24.91
N ARG A 20 5.85 -3.57 25.90
CA ARG A 20 4.54 -2.95 26.14
C ARG A 20 4.15 -2.27 24.83
N LEU A 21 3.13 -2.77 24.11
CA LEU A 21 2.59 -2.12 22.91
C LEU A 21 2.16 -0.71 23.36
N GLY A 22 2.76 0.32 22.77
CA GLY A 22 2.40 1.72 23.01
C GLY A 22 1.00 2.02 22.50
N ARG A 23 0.57 3.26 22.62
CA ARG A 23 -0.68 3.76 22.00
C ARG A 23 -0.59 3.67 20.47
N THR A 24 0.65 3.78 19.93
CA THR A 24 0.91 3.69 18.49
C THR A 24 1.41 2.30 18.12
N ARG A 25 0.81 1.72 17.07
CA ARG A 25 1.11 0.38 16.56
C ARG A 25 1.24 0.42 15.04
N LEU A 26 2.27 -0.24 14.54
CA LEU A 26 2.46 -0.53 13.12
C LEU A 26 2.07 -1.99 12.88
N VAL A 27 1.17 -2.26 11.94
CA VAL A 27 0.75 -3.61 11.56
C VAL A 27 0.89 -3.80 10.05
N LEU A 28 1.65 -4.81 9.64
CA LEU A 28 1.73 -5.22 8.24
C LEU A 28 0.54 -6.14 7.94
N LEU A 29 -0.46 -5.65 7.23
CA LEU A 29 -1.66 -6.44 6.91
C LEU A 29 -1.35 -7.47 5.84
N GLY A 30 -0.56 -7.10 4.83
CA GLY A 30 -0.05 -7.97 3.79
C GLY A 30 1.31 -7.48 3.31
N THR A 31 2.15 -8.36 2.81
CA THR A 31 3.56 -8.09 2.53
C THR A 31 4.04 -8.58 1.16
N ALA A 32 3.16 -9.18 0.34
CA ALA A 32 3.48 -9.55 -1.03
C ALA A 32 3.46 -8.34 -1.96
N GLY A 33 4.44 -8.27 -2.86
CA GLY A 33 4.51 -7.30 -3.94
C GLY A 33 4.12 -7.89 -5.28
N GLY A 34 3.65 -7.01 -6.20
CA GLY A 34 3.27 -7.31 -7.56
C GLY A 34 1.89 -7.96 -7.72
N PRO A 35 1.31 -7.88 -8.92
CA PRO A 35 -0.01 -8.44 -9.21
C PRO A 35 0.00 -9.95 -9.42
N GLY A 36 1.18 -10.56 -9.62
CA GLY A 36 1.38 -11.99 -9.81
C GLY A 36 1.68 -12.68 -8.49
N PHE A 37 0.68 -13.26 -7.84
CA PHE A 37 0.86 -14.05 -6.61
C PHE A 37 1.48 -15.41 -6.96
N LEU A 38 2.74 -15.59 -6.63
CA LEU A 38 3.52 -16.75 -7.07
C LEU A 38 3.39 -17.95 -6.13
N GLU A 39 3.43 -17.70 -4.82
CA GLU A 39 3.50 -18.76 -3.79
C GLU A 39 2.23 -18.84 -2.95
N GLY A 40 1.43 -17.77 -2.85
CA GLY A 40 0.14 -17.73 -2.17
C GLY A 40 0.20 -17.80 -0.64
N GLU A 41 1.36 -17.64 -0.04
CA GLU A 41 1.53 -17.65 1.41
C GLU A 41 1.33 -16.27 2.05
N ARG A 42 1.50 -15.20 1.26
CA ARG A 42 1.37 -13.81 1.70
C ARG A 42 0.17 -13.15 1.05
N PHE A 43 -0.41 -12.20 1.75
CA PHE A 43 -1.45 -11.34 1.21
C PHE A 43 -0.85 -10.10 0.54
N GLY A 44 -1.62 -9.48 -0.36
CA GLY A 44 -1.19 -8.28 -1.09
C GLY A 44 -0.84 -7.12 -0.15
N ILE A 45 0.02 -6.25 -0.64
CA ILE A 45 0.57 -5.13 0.13
C ILE A 45 -0.52 -4.32 0.83
N SER A 46 -0.38 -4.15 2.13
CA SER A 46 -1.16 -3.21 2.93
C SER A 46 -0.51 -3.01 4.30
N THR A 47 -0.47 -1.78 4.76
CA THR A 47 0.12 -1.41 6.04
C THR A 47 -0.88 -0.60 6.86
N ALA A 48 -1.06 -0.92 8.13
CA ALA A 48 -1.88 -0.14 9.05
C ALA A 48 -1.02 0.53 10.14
N VAL A 49 -1.30 1.81 10.38
CA VAL A 49 -0.82 2.54 11.55
C VAL A 49 -2.04 2.80 12.45
N ALA A 50 -1.95 2.42 13.71
CA ALA A 50 -3.01 2.67 14.68
C ALA A 50 -2.48 3.54 15.81
N PHE A 51 -3.26 4.53 16.22
CA PHE A 51 -3.00 5.37 17.38
C PHE A 51 -4.24 5.37 18.27
N ASP A 52 -4.12 4.80 19.46
CA ASP A 52 -5.27 4.44 20.32
C ASP A 52 -6.26 3.54 19.54
N ASP A 53 -7.49 4.03 19.33
CA ASP A 53 -8.55 3.37 18.58
C ASP A 53 -8.70 3.87 17.13
N ARG A 54 -7.83 4.78 16.65
CA ARG A 54 -7.84 5.32 15.30
C ARG A 54 -6.91 4.52 14.40
N VAL A 55 -7.41 4.09 13.25
CA VAL A 55 -6.67 3.25 12.30
C VAL A 55 -6.54 3.96 10.96
N TYR A 56 -5.32 4.00 10.45
CA TYR A 56 -4.95 4.54 9.15
C TYR A 56 -4.35 3.41 8.31
N VAL A 57 -4.82 3.25 7.08
CA VAL A 57 -4.39 2.14 6.21
C VAL A 57 -3.73 2.71 4.97
N VAL A 58 -2.56 2.20 4.63
CA VAL A 58 -1.85 2.51 3.38
C VAL A 58 -1.95 1.30 2.47
N ASP A 59 -2.51 1.51 1.30
CA ASP A 59 -2.82 0.54 0.25
C ASP A 59 -3.76 -0.60 0.68
N LEU A 60 -4.48 -1.12 -0.29
CA LEU A 60 -5.42 -2.22 -0.13
C LEU A 60 -5.16 -3.29 -1.21
N GLY A 61 -4.03 -3.98 -1.11
CA GLY A 61 -3.74 -5.14 -1.93
C GLY A 61 -4.66 -6.31 -1.62
N LEU A 62 -4.56 -7.40 -2.37
CA LEU A 62 -5.47 -8.54 -2.31
C LEU A 62 -5.58 -9.12 -0.90
N GLY A 63 -6.79 -9.16 -0.36
CA GLY A 63 -7.12 -9.73 0.94
C GLY A 63 -6.91 -8.79 2.13
N SER A 64 -6.56 -7.52 1.89
CA SER A 64 -6.30 -6.51 2.94
C SER A 64 -7.48 -6.29 3.87
N LEU A 65 -8.72 -6.26 3.35
CA LEU A 65 -9.92 -6.11 4.17
C LEU A 65 -10.08 -7.29 5.16
N LEU A 66 -9.80 -8.49 4.70
CA LEU A 66 -9.80 -9.69 5.57
C LEU A 66 -8.71 -9.61 6.63
N ARG A 67 -7.50 -9.19 6.24
CA ARG A 67 -6.36 -9.03 7.15
C ARG A 67 -6.59 -7.92 8.17
N LEU A 68 -7.17 -6.79 7.77
CA LEU A 68 -7.57 -5.74 8.68
C LEU A 68 -8.55 -6.24 9.75
N ARG A 69 -9.53 -7.06 9.34
CA ARG A 69 -10.43 -7.72 10.28
C ARG A 69 -9.69 -8.70 11.21
N GLN A 70 -8.75 -9.48 10.69
CA GLN A 70 -7.99 -10.46 11.47
C GLN A 70 -7.01 -9.81 12.44
N SER A 71 -6.50 -8.61 12.14
CA SER A 71 -5.59 -7.86 13.01
C SER A 71 -6.25 -7.46 14.35
N GLY A 72 -7.58 -7.35 14.39
CA GLY A 72 -8.30 -6.88 15.56
C GLY A 72 -8.18 -5.37 15.84
N LEU A 73 -7.54 -4.60 14.96
CA LEU A 73 -7.35 -3.14 15.12
C LEU A 73 -8.68 -2.38 15.14
N SER A 74 -9.66 -2.84 14.36
CA SER A 74 -10.93 -2.13 14.17
C SER A 74 -12.07 -2.67 15.03
N GLY A 75 -11.82 -3.61 15.93
CA GLY A 75 -12.85 -4.14 16.83
C GLY A 75 -12.80 -5.66 16.97
N PRO A 76 -13.74 -6.28 17.69
CA PRO A 76 -13.72 -7.70 17.96
C PRO A 76 -13.75 -8.54 16.68
N THR A 77 -12.92 -9.56 16.62
CA THR A 77 -12.96 -10.56 15.55
C THR A 77 -14.30 -11.33 15.60
N GLY A 78 -14.83 -11.70 14.43
CA GLY A 78 -16.11 -12.43 14.36
C GLY A 78 -17.35 -11.55 14.16
N MET A 79 -17.20 -10.23 14.17
CA MET A 79 -18.24 -9.26 13.82
C MET A 79 -17.85 -8.50 12.54
N ALA A 80 -18.79 -7.83 11.91
CA ALA A 80 -18.56 -6.99 10.73
C ALA A 80 -17.98 -5.62 11.15
N THR A 81 -16.76 -5.60 11.68
CA THR A 81 -16.10 -4.47 12.31
C THR A 81 -14.84 -3.99 11.60
N ALA A 82 -14.51 -4.51 10.41
CA ALA A 82 -13.23 -4.24 9.76
C ALA A 82 -12.94 -2.74 9.58
N LEU A 83 -13.97 -1.90 9.43
CA LEU A 83 -13.83 -0.46 9.20
C LEU A 83 -14.30 0.40 10.39
N THR A 84 -14.65 -0.20 11.53
CA THR A 84 -15.23 0.54 12.66
C THR A 84 -14.33 1.67 13.14
N ASN A 85 -13.05 1.41 13.30
CA ASN A 85 -12.06 2.36 13.79
C ASN A 85 -11.23 3.02 12.69
N VAL A 86 -11.47 2.68 11.42
CA VAL A 86 -10.73 3.28 10.31
C VAL A 86 -11.10 4.75 10.15
N ARG A 87 -10.09 5.60 10.14
CA ARG A 87 -10.19 7.05 9.98
C ARG A 87 -9.76 7.50 8.59
N GLY A 88 -8.70 6.87 8.07
CA GLY A 88 -8.15 7.21 6.76
C GLY A 88 -7.62 6.01 5.99
N ILE A 89 -7.71 6.08 4.67
CA ILE A 89 -7.11 5.15 3.71
C ILE A 89 -6.28 6.00 2.75
N PHE A 90 -5.05 5.55 2.47
CA PHE A 90 -4.09 6.28 1.67
C PHE A 90 -3.57 5.36 0.57
N PHE A 91 -3.76 5.72 -0.69
CA PHE A 91 -3.23 4.97 -1.81
C PHE A 91 -1.94 5.59 -2.31
N THR A 92 -0.89 4.78 -2.40
CA THR A 92 0.43 5.24 -2.83
C THR A 92 0.47 5.53 -4.33
N HIS A 93 -0.10 4.66 -5.15
CA HIS A 93 -0.18 4.79 -6.60
C HIS A 93 -1.30 3.91 -7.17
N MET A 94 -1.53 3.97 -8.49
CA MET A 94 -2.70 3.36 -9.14
C MET A 94 -2.45 1.95 -9.69
N HIS A 95 -1.40 1.23 -9.28
CA HIS A 95 -1.25 -0.18 -9.67
C HIS A 95 -2.27 -1.07 -8.97
N SER A 96 -2.69 -2.11 -9.70
CA SER A 96 -3.78 -2.99 -9.26
C SER A 96 -3.47 -3.75 -7.97
N ASP A 97 -2.23 -4.16 -7.75
CA ASP A 97 -1.81 -4.87 -6.54
C ASP A 97 -1.89 -4.02 -5.26
N HIS A 98 -1.94 -2.69 -5.38
CA HIS A 98 -2.16 -1.74 -4.28
C HIS A 98 -3.64 -1.40 -4.08
N LEU A 99 -4.50 -1.69 -5.06
CA LEU A 99 -5.90 -1.27 -5.10
C LEU A 99 -6.90 -2.43 -5.14
N MET A 100 -6.43 -3.69 -5.19
CA MET A 100 -7.27 -4.86 -5.52
C MET A 100 -8.43 -5.07 -4.56
N ASP A 101 -8.27 -4.77 -3.26
CA ASP A 101 -9.34 -4.84 -2.27
C ASP A 101 -10.14 -3.52 -2.13
N TRP A 102 -9.78 -2.43 -2.83
CA TRP A 102 -10.57 -1.21 -2.80
C TRP A 102 -11.99 -1.41 -3.32
N PRO A 103 -12.24 -2.06 -4.48
CA PRO A 103 -13.59 -2.37 -4.92
C PRO A 103 -14.42 -3.13 -3.89
N ALA A 104 -13.85 -4.14 -3.26
CA ALA A 104 -14.50 -4.94 -2.22
C ALA A 104 -14.77 -4.11 -0.96
N THR A 105 -13.78 -3.32 -0.52
CA THR A 105 -13.87 -2.44 0.64
C THR A 105 -14.93 -1.36 0.42
N TYR A 106 -14.97 -0.73 -0.75
CA TYR A 106 -15.96 0.26 -1.10
C TYR A 106 -17.37 -0.32 -1.13
N ALA A 107 -17.56 -1.43 -1.85
CA ALA A 107 -18.88 -2.05 -2.00
C ALA A 107 -19.45 -2.59 -0.68
N THR A 108 -18.62 -3.16 0.18
CA THR A 108 -19.07 -3.79 1.43
C THR A 108 -18.83 -2.95 2.67
N GLY A 109 -18.18 -1.82 2.55
CA GLY A 109 -17.77 -0.95 3.66
C GLY A 109 -18.90 -0.63 4.64
N PRO A 110 -20.05 -0.14 4.18
CA PRO A 110 -21.18 0.18 5.07
C PRO A 110 -21.64 -0.98 5.96
N ILE A 111 -21.44 -2.24 5.51
CA ILE A 111 -21.76 -3.44 6.31
C ILE A 111 -20.65 -3.73 7.33
N ASN A 112 -19.43 -3.30 7.08
CA ASN A 112 -18.25 -3.60 7.90
C ASN A 112 -17.95 -2.53 8.97
N THR A 113 -18.96 -1.81 9.45
CA THR A 113 -18.86 -0.72 10.44
C THR A 113 -19.64 -1.01 11.71
N ALA A 114 -19.86 -2.26 12.06
CA ALA A 114 -20.60 -2.60 13.28
C ALA A 114 -19.96 -1.97 14.52
N GLY A 115 -20.73 -1.14 15.23
CA GLY A 115 -20.25 -0.41 16.41
C GLY A 115 -19.60 0.95 16.10
N ARG A 116 -19.46 1.35 14.83
CA ARG A 116 -19.04 2.71 14.49
C ARG A 116 -20.12 3.71 14.93
N ASP A 117 -19.68 4.81 15.56
CA ASP A 117 -20.58 5.90 15.87
C ASP A 117 -21.20 6.46 14.58
N ARG A 118 -22.53 6.61 14.57
CA ARG A 118 -23.25 7.18 13.42
C ARG A 118 -22.92 8.67 13.19
N ALA A 119 -22.47 9.36 14.23
CA ALA A 119 -22.00 10.74 14.14
C ALA A 119 -20.52 10.85 13.76
N ALA A 120 -19.79 9.73 13.67
CA ALA A 120 -18.39 9.75 13.22
C ALA A 120 -18.29 10.31 11.80
N PRO A 121 -17.29 11.15 11.51
CA PRO A 121 -17.09 11.66 10.15
C PRO A 121 -16.81 10.50 9.18
N PRO A 122 -17.03 10.70 7.86
CA PRO A 122 -16.66 9.73 6.85
C PRO A 122 -15.19 9.32 6.96
N ILE A 123 -14.87 8.12 6.49
CA ILE A 123 -13.49 7.67 6.33
C ILE A 123 -12.87 8.48 5.20
N ARG A 124 -11.79 9.20 5.50
CA ARG A 124 -11.05 9.96 4.49
C ARG A 124 -10.28 9.00 3.60
N VAL A 125 -10.34 9.20 2.29
CA VAL A 125 -9.59 8.40 1.32
C VAL A 125 -8.79 9.34 0.43
N PHE A 126 -7.47 9.17 0.44
CA PHE A 126 -6.55 9.98 -0.33
C PHE A 126 -5.77 9.09 -1.29
N GLY A 127 -5.54 9.56 -2.49
CA GLY A 127 -4.72 8.83 -3.46
C GLY A 127 -4.34 9.68 -4.65
N PRO A 128 -3.68 9.08 -5.65
CA PRO A 128 -3.29 9.76 -6.86
C PRO A 128 -4.48 10.35 -7.60
N GLY A 129 -4.33 11.60 -8.06
CA GLY A 129 -5.23 12.21 -9.02
C GLY A 129 -4.94 11.76 -10.45
N ASP A 130 -5.75 12.28 -11.37
CA ASP A 130 -5.53 12.07 -12.80
C ASP A 130 -4.12 12.52 -13.20
N ARG A 131 -3.40 11.63 -13.87
CA ARG A 131 -2.08 11.91 -14.41
C ARG A 131 -2.12 12.95 -15.53
N GLY A 132 -3.19 13.00 -16.32
CA GLY A 132 -3.40 13.92 -17.44
C GLY A 132 -2.55 13.61 -18.69
N THR A 133 -1.49 12.83 -18.58
CA THR A 133 -0.57 12.47 -19.67
C THR A 133 -0.26 10.98 -19.62
N LEU A 134 -0.35 10.29 -20.75
CA LEU A 134 0.05 8.87 -20.84
C LEU A 134 1.57 8.73 -20.74
N PRO A 135 2.06 7.61 -20.18
CA PRO A 135 3.49 7.30 -20.24
C PRO A 135 3.95 7.08 -21.68
N ALA A 136 5.22 7.37 -21.95
CA ALA A 136 5.85 7.07 -23.22
C ALA A 136 5.72 5.56 -23.55
N TYR A 137 5.30 5.25 -24.78
CA TYR A 137 5.23 3.86 -25.23
C TYR A 137 6.65 3.30 -25.42
N ARG A 138 7.00 2.29 -24.63
CA ARG A 138 8.30 1.62 -24.60
C ARG A 138 8.29 0.24 -25.28
N GLY A 139 7.40 0.04 -26.26
CA GLY A 139 7.40 -1.16 -27.10
C GLY A 139 8.67 -1.30 -27.93
N LEU A 140 8.80 -2.42 -28.66
CA LEU A 140 9.95 -2.65 -29.54
C LEU A 140 9.96 -1.64 -30.69
N ALA A 141 11.15 -1.31 -31.19
CA ALA A 141 11.31 -0.38 -32.31
C ALA A 141 10.50 -0.85 -33.54
N GLY A 142 9.58 0.01 -33.97
CA GLY A 142 8.66 -0.26 -35.08
C GLY A 142 7.27 -0.78 -34.66
N ASP A 143 7.05 -1.06 -33.38
CA ASP A 143 5.73 -1.41 -32.88
C ASP A 143 4.81 -0.19 -32.86
N VAL A 144 3.52 -0.45 -33.07
CA VAL A 144 2.46 0.57 -32.91
C VAL A 144 1.96 0.50 -31.48
N ALA A 145 1.80 1.66 -30.85
CA ALA A 145 1.20 1.73 -29.52
C ALA A 145 -0.21 1.08 -29.52
N PRO A 146 -0.55 0.29 -28.48
CA PRO A 146 -1.86 -0.32 -28.40
C PRO A 146 -2.97 0.75 -28.31
N PRO A 147 -4.21 0.43 -28.72
CA PRO A 147 -5.35 1.30 -28.48
C PRO A 147 -5.49 1.63 -26.97
N LEU A 148 -5.92 2.85 -26.67
CA LEU A 148 -6.17 3.26 -25.29
C LEU A 148 -7.33 2.46 -24.70
N PHE A 149 -7.17 2.06 -23.45
CA PHE A 149 -8.28 1.62 -22.62
C PHE A 149 -8.99 2.88 -22.08
N HIS A 150 -10.32 2.94 -22.25
CA HIS A 150 -11.14 4.08 -21.84
C HIS A 150 -10.61 5.43 -22.36
N PRO A 151 -10.70 5.71 -23.68
CA PRO A 151 -10.08 6.89 -24.31
C PRO A 151 -10.58 8.23 -23.78
N GLU A 152 -11.81 8.28 -23.22
CA GLU A 152 -12.41 9.49 -22.65
C GLU A 152 -11.79 9.88 -21.29
N ASP A 153 -11.20 8.92 -20.58
CA ASP A 153 -10.54 9.13 -19.27
C ASP A 153 -9.46 8.04 -19.08
N PRO A 154 -8.31 8.15 -19.77
CA PRO A 154 -7.34 7.07 -19.86
C PRO A 154 -6.44 6.94 -18.64
N THR A 155 -6.43 7.92 -17.75
CA THR A 155 -5.54 7.98 -16.57
C THR A 155 -6.30 8.41 -15.30
N PRO A 156 -7.46 7.76 -14.98
CA PRO A 156 -8.31 8.21 -13.89
C PRO A 156 -7.57 8.15 -12.54
N GLY A 157 -7.75 9.18 -11.73
CA GLY A 157 -7.33 9.20 -10.32
C GLY A 157 -8.24 8.35 -9.44
N ILE A 158 -7.97 8.33 -8.13
CA ILE A 158 -8.73 7.50 -7.17
C ILE A 158 -10.19 7.94 -7.05
N GLU A 159 -10.48 9.24 -7.15
CA GLU A 159 -11.84 9.77 -7.13
C GLU A 159 -12.65 9.29 -8.33
N ALA A 160 -12.11 9.45 -9.55
CA ALA A 160 -12.76 9.00 -10.78
C ALA A 160 -12.93 7.47 -10.82
N MET A 161 -11.88 6.70 -10.46
CA MET A 161 -11.95 5.25 -10.33
C MET A 161 -13.08 4.83 -9.39
N THR A 162 -13.21 5.47 -8.23
CA THR A 162 -14.29 5.16 -7.27
C THR A 162 -15.66 5.48 -7.84
N GLY A 163 -15.79 6.57 -8.62
CA GLY A 163 -17.00 6.87 -9.36
C GLY A 163 -17.38 5.78 -10.38
N TYR A 164 -16.41 5.15 -11.02
CA TYR A 164 -16.65 3.99 -11.90
C TYR A 164 -17.06 2.75 -11.13
N LEU A 165 -16.48 2.50 -9.95
CA LEU A 165 -16.91 1.40 -9.07
C LEU A 165 -18.37 1.55 -8.65
N MET A 166 -18.83 2.76 -8.34
CA MET A 166 -20.23 3.01 -8.01
C MET A 166 -21.17 2.62 -9.17
N LYS A 167 -20.80 2.94 -10.40
CA LYS A 167 -21.55 2.53 -11.59
C LYS A 167 -21.52 1.01 -11.80
N ALA A 168 -20.37 0.38 -11.61
CA ALA A 168 -20.20 -1.06 -11.76
C ALA A 168 -21.04 -1.87 -10.75
N TRP A 169 -21.18 -1.38 -9.52
CA TRP A 169 -21.96 -2.01 -8.44
C TRP A 169 -23.41 -1.51 -8.33
N ALA A 170 -23.90 -0.71 -9.27
CA ALA A 170 -25.22 -0.05 -9.18
C ALA A 170 -26.36 -1.03 -8.94
N ALA A 171 -26.34 -2.23 -9.53
CA ALA A 171 -27.38 -3.24 -9.32
C ALA A 171 -27.46 -3.65 -7.84
N ASP A 172 -26.33 -4.06 -7.23
CA ASP A 172 -26.24 -4.48 -5.83
C ASP A 172 -26.66 -3.33 -4.88
N PHE A 173 -26.16 -2.12 -5.13
CA PHE A 173 -26.48 -0.96 -4.29
C PHE A 173 -27.95 -0.58 -4.34
N ASN A 174 -28.59 -0.61 -5.53
CA ASN A 174 -30.00 -0.33 -5.67
C ASN A 174 -30.88 -1.40 -5.00
N ASP A 175 -30.52 -2.67 -5.12
CA ASP A 175 -31.24 -3.76 -4.47
C ASP A 175 -31.18 -3.61 -2.95
N ARG A 176 -29.99 -3.43 -2.38
CA ARG A 176 -29.80 -3.25 -0.93
C ARG A 176 -30.48 -1.99 -0.39
N ALA A 177 -30.40 -0.87 -1.10
CA ALA A 177 -31.03 0.37 -0.69
C ALA A 177 -32.56 0.25 -0.65
N ARG A 178 -33.17 -0.54 -1.53
CA ARG A 178 -34.63 -0.74 -1.59
C ARG A 178 -35.13 -1.82 -0.63
N ASP A 179 -34.33 -2.86 -0.39
CA ASP A 179 -34.70 -3.99 0.47
C ASP A 179 -34.42 -3.72 1.96
N THR A 180 -33.26 -3.17 2.29
CA THR A 180 -32.78 -3.08 3.69
C THR A 180 -32.46 -1.67 4.14
N ALA A 181 -32.82 -0.65 3.38
CA ALA A 181 -32.42 0.75 3.64
C ALA A 181 -30.91 0.93 3.82
N PHE A 182 -30.13 0.16 3.07
CA PHE A 182 -28.66 0.21 3.09
C PHE A 182 -28.13 1.60 2.74
N ALA A 183 -27.26 2.14 3.57
CA ALA A 183 -26.64 3.43 3.31
C ALA A 183 -25.59 3.26 2.18
N PRO A 184 -25.61 4.11 1.15
CA PRO A 184 -24.67 3.99 0.04
C PRO A 184 -23.22 4.28 0.48
N PRO A 185 -22.21 3.64 -0.15
CA PRO A 185 -20.80 3.77 0.24
C PRO A 185 -20.28 5.22 0.31
N GLN A 186 -20.76 6.12 -0.56
CA GLN A 186 -20.40 7.54 -0.56
C GLN A 186 -20.77 8.27 0.75
N ASN A 187 -21.62 7.72 1.57
CA ASN A 187 -21.90 8.27 2.90
C ASN A 187 -20.84 7.86 3.94
N LEU A 188 -20.10 6.78 3.66
CA LEU A 188 -19.06 6.27 4.54
C LEU A 188 -17.67 6.77 4.13
N PHE A 189 -17.42 6.93 2.84
CA PHE A 189 -16.10 7.30 2.32
C PHE A 189 -16.13 8.70 1.69
N ASP A 190 -15.18 9.53 2.10
CA ASP A 190 -14.87 10.83 1.49
C ASP A 190 -13.57 10.67 0.69
N VAL A 191 -13.71 10.45 -0.62
CA VAL A 191 -12.60 10.12 -1.52
C VAL A 191 -12.10 11.39 -2.20
N GLN A 192 -10.79 11.59 -2.17
CA GLN A 192 -10.15 12.79 -2.70
C GLN A 192 -8.84 12.45 -3.41
N ASP A 193 -8.65 13.02 -4.58
CA ASP A 193 -7.38 13.07 -5.26
C ASP A 193 -6.43 14.01 -4.50
N ILE A 194 -5.15 13.62 -4.35
CA ILE A 194 -4.11 14.51 -3.81
C ILE A 194 -3.79 15.54 -4.90
N ASP A 195 -4.11 16.81 -4.63
CA ASP A 195 -3.92 17.89 -5.57
C ASP A 195 -2.43 18.24 -5.75
N LEU A 196 -1.95 18.12 -6.97
CA LEU A 196 -0.59 18.50 -7.38
C LEU A 196 -0.56 19.76 -8.25
N THR A 197 -1.67 20.48 -8.36
CA THR A 197 -1.77 21.71 -9.16
C THR A 197 -0.70 22.71 -8.71
N GLY A 198 0.11 23.17 -9.67
CA GLY A 198 1.22 24.09 -9.39
C GLY A 198 2.46 23.44 -8.78
N THR A 199 2.41 22.15 -8.41
CA THR A 199 3.56 21.39 -7.89
C THR A 199 4.24 20.59 -8.99
N TRP A 200 3.47 19.87 -9.80
CA TRP A 200 4.00 19.00 -10.86
C TRP A 200 3.00 18.87 -12.00
N ALA A 201 3.43 19.26 -13.21
CA ALA A 201 2.77 18.87 -14.45
C ALA A 201 3.45 17.57 -14.94
N ILE A 202 2.75 16.45 -14.83
CA ILE A 202 3.32 15.13 -15.08
C ILE A 202 3.55 14.97 -16.59
N ASP A 203 4.78 14.63 -16.96
CA ASP A 203 5.18 14.34 -18.33
C ASP A 203 5.11 12.81 -18.66
N GLU A 204 5.51 12.45 -19.89
CA GLU A 204 5.51 11.06 -20.34
C GLU A 204 6.50 10.17 -19.56
N GLU A 205 7.57 10.72 -19.01
CA GLU A 205 8.56 9.97 -18.24
C GLU A 205 8.08 9.67 -16.82
N GLY A 206 7.27 10.55 -16.23
CA GLY A 206 6.72 10.37 -14.90
C GLY A 206 7.75 10.46 -13.77
N VAL A 207 8.86 11.18 -14.00
CA VAL A 207 9.91 11.40 -12.98
C VAL A 207 9.52 12.58 -12.11
N PRO A 208 9.32 12.39 -10.79
CA PRO A 208 8.88 13.46 -9.92
C PRO A 208 9.97 14.54 -9.72
N PRO A 209 9.58 15.81 -9.60
CA PRO A 209 10.51 16.85 -9.21
C PRO A 209 10.97 16.68 -7.76
N ARG A 210 12.09 17.32 -7.42
CA ARG A 210 12.50 17.45 -6.01
C ARG A 210 11.54 18.37 -5.29
N ILE A 211 10.84 17.85 -4.26
CA ILE A 211 9.90 18.62 -3.44
C ILE A 211 10.13 18.35 -1.95
N ALA A 212 9.77 19.31 -1.12
CA ALA A 212 9.66 19.08 0.31
C ALA A 212 8.42 18.24 0.63
N PRO A 213 8.44 17.42 1.71
CA PRO A 213 7.24 16.78 2.23
C PRO A 213 6.14 17.81 2.51
N PHE A 214 4.89 17.43 2.21
CA PHE A 214 3.73 18.30 2.42
C PHE A 214 2.65 17.59 3.24
N GLU A 215 1.86 18.38 3.97
CA GLU A 215 0.78 17.82 4.78
C GLU A 215 -0.40 17.41 3.89
N VAL A 216 -0.89 16.19 4.09
CA VAL A 216 -2.10 15.68 3.44
C VAL A 216 -3.30 15.84 4.37
N TRP A 217 -3.12 15.51 5.65
CA TRP A 217 -4.19 15.56 6.63
C TRP A 217 -3.64 15.54 8.06
N THR A 218 -4.38 16.17 8.98
CA THR A 218 -4.16 16.06 10.42
C THR A 218 -5.45 15.61 11.09
N ASP A 219 -5.39 14.51 11.86
CA ASP A 219 -6.48 13.95 12.66
C ASP A 219 -6.12 14.05 14.15
N ASP A 220 -6.42 15.17 14.76
CA ASP A 220 -6.01 15.55 16.12
C ASP A 220 -4.47 15.47 16.29
N GLU A 221 -4.04 14.45 17.07
CA GLU A 221 -2.63 14.24 17.41
C GLU A 221 -1.83 13.51 16.31
N VAL A 222 -2.50 13.00 15.27
CA VAL A 222 -1.86 12.28 14.17
C VAL A 222 -1.73 13.18 12.97
N ARG A 223 -0.50 13.48 12.59
CA ARG A 223 -0.20 14.28 11.40
C ARG A 223 0.28 13.36 10.28
N ILE A 224 -0.33 13.51 9.11
CA ILE A 224 0.00 12.71 7.92
C ILE A 224 0.62 13.63 6.87
N THR A 225 1.85 13.33 6.48
CA THR A 225 2.56 14.02 5.40
C THR A 225 2.87 13.05 4.27
N ALA A 226 3.00 13.58 3.06
CA ALA A 226 3.37 12.82 1.87
C ALA A 226 4.52 13.49 1.12
N THR A 227 5.10 12.73 0.22
CA THR A 227 6.00 13.22 -0.82
C THR A 227 5.80 12.43 -2.09
N LEU A 228 6.25 12.97 -3.22
CA LEU A 228 6.33 12.25 -4.48
C LEU A 228 7.53 11.31 -4.48
N VAL A 229 7.33 10.06 -4.90
CA VAL A 229 8.38 9.04 -5.05
C VAL A 229 8.52 8.63 -6.52
N ASP A 230 9.68 8.09 -6.88
CA ASP A 230 10.00 7.74 -8.26
C ASP A 230 9.69 6.28 -8.55
N HIS A 231 8.51 6.04 -9.07
CA HIS A 231 8.05 4.73 -9.53
C HIS A 231 7.71 4.74 -11.03
N ARG A 232 8.58 5.39 -11.80
CA ARG A 232 8.36 5.55 -13.24
C ARG A 232 8.13 4.24 -14.00
N PRO A 233 7.23 4.21 -15.00
CA PRO A 233 6.49 5.34 -15.52
C PRO A 233 5.19 5.65 -14.75
N THR A 234 4.88 4.96 -13.66
CA THR A 234 3.66 5.18 -12.88
C THR A 234 3.77 6.46 -12.07
N ALA A 235 2.87 7.38 -12.34
CA ALA A 235 2.83 8.71 -11.74
C ALA A 235 1.38 9.24 -11.67
N PRO A 236 1.04 10.02 -10.61
CA PRO A 236 1.89 10.28 -9.46
C PRO A 236 1.97 9.07 -8.53
N SER A 237 3.09 8.94 -7.81
CA SER A 237 3.31 7.94 -6.77
C SER A 237 3.78 8.62 -5.49
N PHE A 238 3.30 8.15 -4.35
CA PHE A 238 3.48 8.79 -3.05
C PHE A 238 4.11 7.86 -2.02
N GLY A 239 4.97 8.43 -1.15
CA GLY A 239 5.26 7.90 0.17
C GLY A 239 4.50 8.70 1.23
N PHE A 240 4.13 8.04 2.34
CA PHE A 240 3.39 8.65 3.44
C PHE A 240 4.14 8.53 4.76
N ARG A 241 4.06 9.57 5.60
CA ARG A 241 4.58 9.55 6.97
C ARG A 241 3.47 9.91 7.95
N PHE A 242 3.41 9.13 9.02
CA PHE A 242 2.50 9.30 10.15
C PHE A 242 3.32 9.69 11.36
N ASP A 243 3.13 10.91 11.85
CA ASP A 243 3.70 11.38 13.12
C ASP A 243 2.64 11.34 14.21
N THR A 244 2.96 10.69 15.31
CA THR A 244 2.12 10.55 16.50
C THR A 244 2.89 11.04 17.73
N PRO A 245 2.25 11.26 18.89
CA PRO A 245 2.97 11.59 20.13
C PRO A 245 3.98 10.52 20.58
N ASP A 246 3.82 9.27 20.14
CA ASP A 246 4.73 8.18 20.54
C ASP A 246 5.92 8.04 19.58
N GLY A 247 5.81 8.49 18.33
CA GLY A 247 6.84 8.37 17.31
C GLY A 247 6.30 8.41 15.89
N SER A 248 7.11 7.97 14.93
CA SER A 248 6.81 8.12 13.50
C SER A 248 6.95 6.83 12.70
N VAL A 249 6.06 6.68 11.70
CA VAL A 249 6.09 5.60 10.72
C VAL A 249 6.06 6.20 9.32
N THR A 250 7.03 5.83 8.49
CA THR A 250 7.06 6.20 7.06
C THR A 250 6.86 4.96 6.20
N VAL A 251 5.97 5.04 5.22
CA VAL A 251 5.68 3.98 4.24
C VAL A 251 6.11 4.48 2.87
N SER A 252 6.95 3.71 2.17
CA SER A 252 7.57 4.16 0.91
C SER A 252 6.59 4.24 -0.26
N GLY A 253 5.58 3.36 -0.32
CA GLY A 253 5.00 2.95 -1.61
C GLY A 253 6.05 2.25 -2.47
N ASP A 254 5.76 2.02 -3.75
CA ASP A 254 6.73 1.50 -4.69
C ASP A 254 7.61 2.63 -5.22
N THR A 255 8.91 2.40 -5.23
CA THR A 255 9.88 3.46 -5.61
C THR A 255 11.28 2.90 -5.85
N THR A 256 11.99 3.46 -6.80
CA THR A 256 13.46 3.38 -6.79
C THR A 256 14.05 4.23 -5.65
N VAL A 257 15.38 4.28 -5.51
CA VAL A 257 16.03 5.15 -4.51
C VAL A 257 15.62 6.61 -4.75
N SER A 258 14.73 7.12 -3.91
CA SER A 258 14.12 8.44 -4.04
C SER A 258 14.66 9.41 -3.01
N PRO A 259 15.32 10.51 -3.43
CA PRO A 259 15.74 11.55 -2.50
C PRO A 259 14.58 12.23 -1.76
N ASN A 260 13.40 12.33 -2.37
CA ASN A 260 12.20 12.86 -1.70
C ASN A 260 11.76 11.97 -0.56
N LEU A 261 11.80 10.62 -0.76
CA LEU A 261 11.48 9.66 0.30
C LEU A 261 12.48 9.73 1.46
N ILE A 262 13.78 9.88 1.15
CA ILE A 262 14.82 10.01 2.18
C ILE A 262 14.54 11.23 3.07
N ASP A 263 14.11 12.36 2.49
CA ASP A 263 13.72 13.55 3.26
C ASP A 263 12.45 13.33 4.09
N LEU A 264 11.43 12.65 3.51
CA LEU A 264 10.20 12.31 4.24
C LEU A 264 10.50 11.40 5.42
N ALA A 265 11.38 10.40 5.22
CA ALA A 265 11.73 9.39 6.20
C ALA A 265 12.79 9.85 7.22
N LYS A 266 13.19 11.13 7.18
CA LYS A 266 14.24 11.64 8.06
C LYS A 266 13.94 11.36 9.54
N ASP A 267 14.89 10.66 10.20
CA ASP A 267 14.86 10.29 11.63
C ASP A 267 13.57 9.53 12.03
N THR A 268 12.91 8.82 11.09
CA THR A 268 11.72 8.03 11.40
C THR A 268 12.00 6.85 12.33
N ASP A 269 11.05 6.52 13.19
CA ASP A 269 11.17 5.33 14.05
C ASP A 269 11.07 4.05 13.24
N TYR A 270 10.16 4.00 12.27
CA TYR A 270 10.00 2.89 11.34
C TYR A 270 9.91 3.39 9.91
N LEU A 271 10.81 2.91 9.06
CA LEU A 271 10.69 3.00 7.61
C LEU A 271 10.20 1.65 7.08
N VAL A 272 8.95 1.60 6.63
CA VAL A 272 8.33 0.45 5.98
C VAL A 272 8.56 0.63 4.47
N HIS A 273 9.41 -0.22 3.89
CA HIS A 273 9.91 -0.02 2.54
C HIS A 273 9.73 -1.26 1.67
N GLU A 274 9.34 -1.05 0.42
CA GLU A 274 9.31 -2.06 -0.61
C GLU A 274 10.71 -2.60 -0.92
N VAL A 275 10.80 -3.79 -1.49
CA VAL A 275 12.10 -4.33 -1.91
C VAL A 275 11.98 -5.40 -2.98
N ILE A 276 12.86 -5.31 -3.99
CA ILE A 276 12.97 -6.32 -5.04
C ILE A 276 14.32 -7.04 -5.01
N ASP A 277 14.32 -8.35 -5.34
CA ASP A 277 15.54 -9.13 -5.54
C ASP A 277 15.98 -9.10 -7.00
N PRO A 278 17.07 -8.40 -7.36
CA PRO A 278 17.55 -8.35 -8.74
C PRO A 278 17.96 -9.71 -9.29
N LEU A 279 18.42 -10.65 -8.44
CA LEU A 279 18.75 -12.00 -8.90
C LEU A 279 17.49 -12.80 -9.30
N TRP A 280 16.35 -12.52 -8.69
CA TRP A 280 15.07 -13.07 -9.12
C TRP A 280 14.64 -12.48 -10.46
N VAL A 281 14.78 -11.17 -10.65
CA VAL A 281 14.48 -10.50 -11.93
C VAL A 281 15.31 -11.10 -13.05
N GLU A 282 16.62 -11.29 -12.86
CA GLU A 282 17.49 -11.94 -13.84
C GLU A 282 16.98 -13.33 -14.25
N ARG A 283 16.60 -14.15 -13.27
CA ARG A 283 16.04 -15.49 -13.53
C ARG A 283 14.68 -15.41 -14.24
N LEU A 284 13.79 -14.51 -13.83
CA LEU A 284 12.47 -14.30 -14.45
C LEU A 284 12.62 -13.95 -15.93
N VAL A 285 13.46 -12.99 -16.25
CA VAL A 285 13.71 -12.54 -17.62
C VAL A 285 14.19 -13.69 -18.52
N GLN A 286 15.03 -14.59 -18.01
CA GLN A 286 15.51 -15.75 -18.75
C GLN A 286 14.42 -16.79 -19.08
N THR A 287 13.30 -16.80 -18.36
CA THR A 287 12.17 -17.70 -18.63
C THR A 287 11.19 -17.15 -19.67
N LEU A 288 11.34 -15.88 -20.05
CA LEU A 288 10.42 -15.19 -20.94
C LEU A 288 11.02 -15.01 -22.33
N PRO A 289 10.18 -14.89 -23.38
CA PRO A 289 10.66 -14.46 -24.69
C PRO A 289 11.37 -13.11 -24.59
N PRO A 290 12.50 -12.91 -25.33
CA PRO A 290 13.34 -11.70 -25.19
C PRO A 290 12.58 -10.37 -25.37
N HIS A 291 11.55 -10.35 -26.22
CA HIS A 291 10.72 -9.15 -26.46
C HIS A 291 9.78 -8.81 -25.30
N ILE A 292 9.56 -9.74 -24.37
CA ILE A 292 8.80 -9.53 -23.12
C ILE A 292 9.75 -9.36 -21.95
N GLY A 293 10.72 -10.27 -21.81
CA GLY A 293 11.63 -10.32 -20.68
C GLY A 293 12.50 -9.07 -20.55
N GLY A 294 13.03 -8.56 -21.68
CA GLY A 294 13.87 -7.35 -21.66
C GLY A 294 13.15 -6.12 -21.11
N PRO A 295 12.02 -5.69 -21.70
CA PRO A 295 11.25 -4.55 -21.19
C PRO A 295 10.76 -4.74 -19.75
N LEU A 296 10.26 -5.94 -19.40
CA LEU A 296 9.81 -6.24 -18.05
C LEU A 296 10.95 -6.16 -17.03
N GLY A 297 12.10 -6.75 -17.33
CA GLY A 297 13.27 -6.70 -16.46
C GLY A 297 13.77 -5.28 -16.24
N GLY A 298 13.82 -4.48 -17.30
CA GLY A 298 14.15 -3.05 -17.21
C GLY A 298 13.16 -2.31 -16.29
N HIS A 299 11.85 -2.46 -16.52
CA HIS A 299 10.83 -1.86 -15.70
C HIS A 299 11.00 -2.23 -14.21
N LEU A 300 11.13 -3.52 -13.89
CA LEU A 300 11.23 -3.99 -12.51
C LEU A 300 12.44 -3.39 -11.77
N ILE A 301 13.58 -3.25 -12.45
CA ILE A 301 14.79 -2.68 -11.81
C ILE A 301 14.75 -1.15 -11.76
N ASP A 302 14.20 -0.50 -12.78
CA ASP A 302 14.15 0.97 -12.87
C ASP A 302 13.05 1.59 -11.99
N SER A 303 12.09 0.77 -11.52
CA SER A 303 10.90 1.23 -10.79
C SER A 303 10.87 0.82 -9.31
N HIS A 304 11.81 -0.03 -8.87
CA HIS A 304 11.86 -0.56 -7.51
C HIS A 304 13.25 -0.43 -6.87
N THR A 305 13.28 -0.50 -5.55
CA THR A 305 14.52 -0.47 -4.76
C THR A 305 15.02 -1.89 -4.51
N THR A 306 16.28 -2.17 -4.88
CA THR A 306 16.86 -3.50 -4.70
C THR A 306 17.25 -3.79 -3.25
N ILE A 307 17.41 -5.09 -2.93
CA ILE A 307 17.91 -5.54 -1.60
C ILE A 307 19.23 -4.85 -1.24
N GLU A 308 20.10 -4.65 -2.22
CA GLU A 308 21.43 -4.07 -2.04
C GLU A 308 21.37 -2.57 -1.73
N GLN A 309 20.32 -1.88 -2.19
CA GLN A 309 20.17 -0.43 -2.08
C GLN A 309 19.38 0.01 -0.85
N VAL A 310 18.30 -0.71 -0.49
CA VAL A 310 17.30 -0.25 0.48
C VAL A 310 17.90 0.13 1.84
N GLY A 311 18.90 -0.62 2.31
CA GLY A 311 19.59 -0.32 3.56
C GLY A 311 20.56 0.85 3.44
N ALA A 312 21.52 0.71 2.53
CA ALA A 312 22.65 1.64 2.41
C ALA A 312 22.29 2.99 1.75
N GLU A 313 21.39 2.96 0.76
CA GLU A 313 21.09 4.13 -0.06
C GLU A 313 19.78 4.85 0.35
N VAL A 314 18.92 4.18 1.15
CA VAL A 314 17.66 4.78 1.60
C VAL A 314 17.60 4.88 3.13
N ALA A 315 17.63 3.75 3.85
CA ALA A 315 17.39 3.74 5.30
C ALA A 315 18.52 4.42 6.10
N GLU A 316 19.77 4.21 5.71
CA GLU A 316 20.93 4.84 6.37
C GLU A 316 20.95 6.36 6.17
N PRO A 317 20.85 6.91 4.94
CA PRO A 317 20.80 8.37 4.74
C PRO A 317 19.57 9.03 5.38
N ALA A 318 18.44 8.32 5.47
CA ALA A 318 17.24 8.80 6.15
C ALA A 318 17.42 8.84 7.68
N GLY A 319 18.41 8.16 8.26
CA GLY A 319 18.56 8.01 9.71
C GLY A 319 17.43 7.20 10.35
N ALA A 320 16.78 6.32 9.58
CA ALA A 320 15.68 5.49 10.08
C ALA A 320 16.16 4.55 11.18
N LYS A 321 15.45 4.48 12.33
CA LYS A 321 15.84 3.61 13.44
C LYS A 321 15.58 2.13 13.13
N ASN A 322 14.46 1.84 12.47
CA ASN A 322 14.08 0.50 12.04
C ASN A 322 13.70 0.51 10.56
N LEU A 323 14.29 -0.38 9.77
CA LEU A 323 13.90 -0.67 8.40
C LEU A 323 13.06 -1.95 8.39
N VAL A 324 11.80 -1.84 7.95
CA VAL A 324 10.86 -2.96 7.80
C VAL A 324 10.66 -3.22 6.32
N LEU A 325 11.09 -4.38 5.85
CA LEU A 325 10.88 -4.77 4.46
C LEU A 325 9.46 -5.29 4.25
N THR A 326 8.79 -4.75 3.25
CA THR A 326 7.45 -5.14 2.78
C THR A 326 7.41 -5.18 1.27
N HIS A 327 6.26 -5.41 0.65
CA HIS A 327 6.14 -5.50 -0.81
C HIS A 327 7.27 -6.37 -1.40
N LEU A 328 7.40 -7.59 -0.85
CA LEU A 328 8.54 -8.47 -1.15
C LEU A 328 8.41 -9.05 -2.56
N LEU A 329 9.37 -8.77 -3.43
CA LEU A 329 9.46 -9.32 -4.79
C LEU A 329 10.75 -10.13 -4.99
N PRO A 330 10.65 -11.47 -5.13
CA PRO A 330 9.45 -12.30 -4.98
C PRO A 330 9.12 -12.61 -3.52
N GLU A 331 7.85 -12.82 -3.22
CA GLU A 331 7.36 -13.11 -1.87
C GLU A 331 7.98 -14.35 -1.22
N GLY A 332 8.31 -15.37 -2.03
CA GLY A 332 8.83 -16.68 -1.61
C GLY A 332 10.34 -16.75 -1.36
N ASN A 333 11.07 -15.66 -1.47
CA ASN A 333 12.51 -15.65 -1.21
C ASN A 333 12.83 -16.09 0.23
N PRO A 334 13.91 -16.87 0.43
CA PRO A 334 14.32 -17.26 1.77
C PRO A 334 14.74 -16.05 2.60
N LYS A 335 14.41 -16.07 3.90
CA LYS A 335 14.69 -14.96 4.84
C LYS A 335 16.15 -14.50 4.81
N GLY A 336 17.10 -15.41 4.60
CA GLY A 336 18.52 -15.09 4.50
C GLY A 336 18.87 -14.18 3.31
N ARG A 337 18.09 -14.21 2.23
CA ARG A 337 18.29 -13.31 1.08
C ARG A 337 17.88 -11.88 1.46
N TRP A 338 16.72 -11.71 2.10
CA TRP A 338 16.24 -10.42 2.58
C TRP A 338 17.17 -9.79 3.64
N GLN A 339 17.82 -10.60 4.48
CA GLN A 339 18.76 -10.12 5.48
C GLN A 339 19.99 -9.40 4.89
N GLN A 340 20.26 -9.54 3.59
CA GLN A 340 21.34 -8.82 2.92
C GLN A 340 21.07 -7.32 2.81
N ALA A 341 19.82 -6.87 2.89
CA ALA A 341 19.43 -5.47 2.98
C ALA A 341 20.07 -4.74 4.19
N ARG A 342 20.62 -5.47 5.17
CA ARG A 342 21.34 -4.88 6.30
C ARG A 342 22.70 -4.30 5.92
N ARG A 343 23.26 -4.63 4.78
CA ARG A 343 24.57 -4.14 4.37
C ARG A 343 24.55 -2.62 4.22
N GLY A 344 25.46 -1.94 4.93
CA GLY A 344 25.52 -0.47 4.91
C GLY A 344 24.43 0.25 5.70
N TYR A 345 23.66 -0.48 6.51
CA TYR A 345 22.65 0.07 7.39
C TYR A 345 22.95 -0.24 8.86
N SER A 346 23.05 0.81 9.68
CA SER A 346 23.41 0.73 11.10
C SER A 346 22.24 0.45 12.03
N GLY A 347 20.99 0.74 11.57
CA GLY A 347 19.78 0.53 12.34
C GLY A 347 19.32 -0.94 12.39
N ARG A 348 18.10 -1.16 12.85
CA ARG A 348 17.52 -2.50 12.96
C ARG A 348 16.77 -2.88 11.68
N LEU A 349 17.17 -4.00 11.05
CA LEU A 349 16.43 -4.60 9.92
C LEU A 349 15.38 -5.60 10.41
N ILE A 350 14.17 -5.48 9.90
CA ILE A 350 13.03 -6.39 10.12
C ILE A 350 12.52 -6.84 8.75
N VAL A 351 12.47 -8.13 8.51
CA VAL A 351 11.78 -8.70 7.33
C VAL A 351 10.31 -8.86 7.69
N GLY A 352 9.43 -8.16 6.98
CA GLY A 352 8.01 -8.16 7.25
C GLY A 352 7.34 -9.52 7.06
N GLU A 353 6.38 -9.79 7.90
CA GLU A 353 5.47 -10.95 7.81
C GLU A 353 4.03 -10.45 7.96
N ASP A 354 3.08 -11.10 7.29
CA ASP A 354 1.67 -10.75 7.40
C ASP A 354 1.19 -10.80 8.85
N LEU A 355 0.39 -9.81 9.24
CA LEU A 355 -0.10 -9.58 10.60
C LEU A 355 1.02 -9.38 11.64
N MET A 356 2.25 -9.04 11.20
CA MET A 356 3.29 -8.60 12.13
C MET A 356 2.86 -7.28 12.77
N GLU A 357 2.93 -7.22 14.12
CA GLU A 357 2.59 -6.04 14.91
C GLU A 357 3.83 -5.52 15.64
N LEU A 358 4.10 -4.22 15.53
CA LEU A 358 5.25 -3.53 16.10
C LEU A 358 4.76 -2.31 16.89
N GLY A 359 5.23 -2.15 18.13
CA GLY A 359 4.99 -0.95 18.93
C GLY A 359 5.88 0.20 18.46
N VAL A 360 5.35 1.41 18.43
CA VAL A 360 6.05 2.65 18.10
C VAL A 360 6.24 3.46 19.38
N GLY A 361 7.49 3.85 19.70
CA GLY A 361 7.85 4.57 20.93
C GLY A 361 8.60 3.75 21.94
#